data_107188b6ffd5f352768a65cf8b3bcd22
#
_entry.id   107188b6ffd5f352768a65cf8b3bcd22
#
_cell.length_a   1.000
_cell.length_b   1.000
_cell.length_c   1.000
_cell.angle_alpha   90.00
_cell.angle_beta   90.00
_cell.angle_gamma   90.00
#
_symmetry.space_group_name_H-M   'P 1'
#
loop_
_entity.id
_entity.type
_entity.pdbx_description
1 polymer ?
#
loop_
_entity_poly.entity_id
_entity_poly.type
_entity_poly.pdbx_seq_one_letter_code
_entity_poly.pdbx_strand_id
1 'polypeptide(L)'
;MESVLTSPTSIAHIVLVYALVISVGLALGRIKVFGVSLGVTFVLFVGLAAGHFGMAIEPHVLTFLRDFGLILFIFFIGLQVGPSFFSSFKSGGIILNGLAAGAVVLSILVTILLWALTAGLIDLPTMLGVHFGAVTNTPGLGATQEALAVMGWQGADIAVAYACAYPLGVVGIIVSAIIIRIIFRVNLAEEDKAWEADEADKNEAPSSFYVEVVNDFLHGQTIQSIRQFINRPFVCARIQSPGGPIRSPGPDTEVFKGDVLRIVSESEHKAGIVAFFGKEALGVDLQIQHSPIHSETVLVTDPKVNGLKISDLHLSHYDGLNITRLFRAGMELFPYRSIHLQLGDRLRVVGPERAIMRFTAHVGNQSHKLDHPNIISIFVGIALGILAGILPIAIPGIPVPVKLGLAGGPLIVAILLGRYGPNLRLATYTTNSASLMLRELGIAFFLASVGLAAGDGFLQAFASGEGFAYMALGLCITMLPLLVVGYVARKFFSLNYLSIVGMMAGTTTDPPALAYAATLSEKNSSAVAYSTVYPLAMFLRILTGQALLLIFWAEL
;
A
#
# COMPACT_ATOMS: atom_id res chain seq x y z
N MET A 1 17.52 -38.52 21.93
CA MET A 1 16.92 -37.91 20.73
C MET A 1 15.47 -37.48 21.00
N GLU A 2 14.65 -38.28 21.65
CA GLU A 2 13.25 -37.90 22.02
C GLU A 2 13.19 -36.65 22.88
N SER A 3 14.00 -36.50 23.91
CA SER A 3 14.02 -35.34 24.81
C SER A 3 14.38 -34.02 24.08
N VAL A 4 15.16 -34.06 23.01
CA VAL A 4 15.55 -32.87 22.23
C VAL A 4 14.41 -32.40 21.32
N LEU A 5 13.58 -33.34 20.86
CA LEU A 5 12.46 -33.01 19.94
C LEU A 5 11.15 -32.66 20.67
N THR A 6 11.06 -32.92 21.98
CA THR A 6 9.85 -32.71 22.78
C THR A 6 10.02 -31.63 23.87
N SER A 7 11.24 -31.21 24.17
CA SER A 7 11.49 -30.19 25.20
C SER A 7 11.12 -28.79 24.72
N PRO A 8 10.23 -28.05 25.41
CA PRO A 8 9.84 -26.70 25.07
C PRO A 8 10.99 -25.67 24.96
N THR A 9 12.12 -25.95 25.62
CA THR A 9 13.34 -25.12 25.63
C THR A 9 14.34 -25.50 24.55
N SER A 10 14.14 -26.65 23.88
CA SER A 10 15.03 -27.08 22.81
C SER A 10 14.87 -26.24 21.54
N ILE A 11 15.95 -25.66 21.03
CA ILE A 11 15.93 -24.89 19.76
C ILE A 11 15.39 -25.74 18.61
N ALA A 12 15.76 -27.04 18.55
CA ALA A 12 15.27 -27.94 17.51
C ALA A 12 13.73 -28.10 17.57
N HIS A 13 13.19 -28.29 18.78
CA HIS A 13 11.73 -28.34 18.98
C HIS A 13 11.05 -27.06 18.55
N ILE A 14 11.54 -25.90 19.02
CA ILE A 14 10.97 -24.58 18.70
C ILE A 14 10.95 -24.38 17.19
N VAL A 15 12.06 -24.58 16.50
CA VAL A 15 12.16 -24.43 15.04
C VAL A 15 11.21 -25.37 14.30
N LEU A 16 11.10 -26.63 14.73
CA LEU A 16 10.19 -27.61 14.12
C LEU A 16 8.73 -27.21 14.30
N VAL A 17 8.32 -26.78 15.50
CA VAL A 17 6.94 -26.33 15.75
C VAL A 17 6.60 -25.13 14.88
N TYR A 18 7.46 -24.09 14.83
CA TYR A 18 7.22 -22.95 13.95
C TYR A 18 7.21 -23.33 12.46
N ALA A 19 8.14 -24.17 12.02
CA ALA A 19 8.16 -24.64 10.63
C ALA A 19 6.89 -25.42 10.27
N LEU A 20 6.39 -26.28 11.17
CA LEU A 20 5.15 -27.01 10.97
C LEU A 20 3.94 -26.06 10.93
N VAL A 21 3.77 -25.21 11.95
CA VAL A 21 2.65 -24.30 12.08
C VAL A 21 2.58 -23.36 10.87
N ILE A 22 3.71 -22.76 10.48
CA ILE A 22 3.76 -21.83 9.36
C ILE A 22 3.53 -22.56 8.03
N SER A 23 4.20 -23.70 7.78
CA SER A 23 4.04 -24.40 6.49
C SER A 23 2.65 -24.96 6.29
N VAL A 24 2.06 -25.60 7.30
CA VAL A 24 0.69 -26.11 7.25
C VAL A 24 -0.31 -24.97 7.16
N GLY A 25 -0.11 -23.90 7.94
CA GLY A 25 -0.96 -22.72 7.90
C GLY A 25 -0.97 -22.04 6.52
N LEU A 26 0.19 -21.84 5.90
CA LEU A 26 0.30 -21.29 4.56
C LEU A 26 -0.28 -22.23 3.49
N ALA A 27 -0.11 -23.55 3.63
CA ALA A 27 -0.70 -24.53 2.72
C ALA A 27 -2.23 -24.50 2.77
N LEU A 28 -2.82 -24.53 3.97
CA LEU A 28 -4.26 -24.41 4.18
C LEU A 28 -4.80 -23.04 3.75
N GLY A 29 -4.01 -21.99 3.97
CA GLY A 29 -4.36 -20.62 3.56
C GLY A 29 -4.50 -20.44 2.04
N ARG A 30 -4.00 -21.37 1.22
CA ARG A 30 -4.18 -21.38 -0.24
C ARG A 30 -5.52 -21.97 -0.68
N ILE A 31 -6.21 -22.68 0.21
CA ILE A 31 -7.52 -23.28 -0.09
C ILE A 31 -8.54 -22.15 -0.25
N LYS A 32 -9.21 -22.14 -1.40
CA LYS A 32 -10.26 -21.17 -1.70
C LYS A 32 -11.62 -21.77 -1.38
N VAL A 33 -12.36 -21.11 -0.50
CA VAL A 33 -13.76 -21.44 -0.20
C VAL A 33 -14.62 -20.36 -0.82
N PHE A 34 -15.49 -20.71 -1.76
CA PHE A 34 -16.28 -19.76 -2.56
C PHE A 34 -15.44 -18.66 -3.26
N GLY A 35 -14.24 -19.02 -3.71
CA GLY A 35 -13.31 -18.10 -4.39
C GLY A 35 -12.45 -17.24 -3.45
N VAL A 36 -12.67 -17.28 -2.15
CA VAL A 36 -11.94 -16.52 -1.12
C VAL A 36 -10.97 -17.42 -0.38
N SER A 37 -9.74 -16.96 -0.15
CA SER A 37 -8.73 -17.65 0.67
C SER A 37 -8.37 -16.78 1.88
N LEU A 38 -8.20 -17.38 3.05
CA LEU A 38 -7.79 -16.64 4.27
C LEU A 38 -6.28 -16.36 4.31
N GLY A 39 -5.51 -16.87 3.33
CA GLY A 39 -4.09 -16.59 3.20
C GLY A 39 -3.28 -16.92 4.45
N VAL A 40 -2.34 -16.04 4.80
CA VAL A 40 -1.43 -16.21 5.94
C VAL A 40 -2.14 -16.30 7.30
N THR A 41 -3.39 -15.84 7.38
CA THR A 41 -4.18 -15.89 8.64
C THR A 41 -4.45 -17.33 9.10
N PHE A 42 -4.44 -18.31 8.19
CA PHE A 42 -4.53 -19.72 8.59
C PHE A 42 -3.39 -20.17 9.51
N VAL A 43 -2.25 -19.49 9.52
CA VAL A 43 -1.15 -19.76 10.46
C VAL A 43 -1.61 -19.59 11.91
N LEU A 44 -2.47 -18.59 12.19
CA LEU A 44 -3.09 -18.42 13.51
C LEU A 44 -3.89 -19.67 13.92
N PHE A 45 -4.77 -20.16 13.04
CA PHE A 45 -5.63 -21.31 13.35
C PHE A 45 -4.85 -22.61 13.52
N VAL A 46 -3.80 -22.82 12.71
CA VAL A 46 -2.92 -23.96 12.90
C VAL A 46 -2.11 -23.81 14.20
N GLY A 47 -1.69 -22.60 14.56
CA GLY A 47 -1.07 -22.28 15.83
C GLY A 47 -1.98 -22.57 17.03
N LEU A 48 -3.28 -22.17 16.96
CA LEU A 48 -4.29 -22.50 17.97
C LEU A 48 -4.42 -24.02 18.16
N ALA A 49 -4.52 -24.78 17.07
CA ALA A 49 -4.58 -26.23 17.13
C ALA A 49 -3.30 -26.82 17.75
N ALA A 50 -2.13 -26.37 17.31
CA ALA A 50 -0.84 -26.86 17.83
C ALA A 50 -0.67 -26.55 19.33
N GLY A 51 -1.04 -25.34 19.77
CA GLY A 51 -1.05 -24.96 21.20
C GLY A 51 -1.97 -25.86 22.02
N HIS A 52 -3.19 -26.09 21.55
CA HIS A 52 -4.15 -26.97 22.21
C HIS A 52 -3.65 -28.43 22.31
N PHE A 53 -2.96 -28.93 21.27
CA PHE A 53 -2.36 -30.28 21.32
C PHE A 53 -1.05 -30.35 22.13
N GLY A 54 -0.73 -29.30 22.89
CA GLY A 54 0.39 -29.28 23.83
C GLY A 54 1.77 -29.05 23.19
N MET A 55 1.84 -28.49 21.97
CA MET A 55 3.09 -28.08 21.36
C MET A 55 3.62 -26.79 22.04
N ALA A 56 3.97 -26.92 23.33
CA ALA A 56 4.42 -25.80 24.15
C ALA A 56 5.81 -25.31 23.72
N ILE A 57 6.00 -24.00 23.77
CA ILE A 57 7.28 -23.33 23.53
C ILE A 57 7.60 -22.48 24.77
N GLU A 58 8.90 -22.34 25.03
CA GLU A 58 9.40 -21.50 26.11
C GLU A 58 8.84 -20.06 26.00
N PRO A 59 8.22 -19.52 27.08
CA PRO A 59 7.45 -18.28 26.99
C PRO A 59 8.25 -17.04 26.52
N HIS A 60 9.54 -16.94 26.90
CA HIS A 60 10.38 -15.80 26.47
C HIS A 60 10.70 -15.86 24.98
N VAL A 61 10.94 -17.06 24.42
CA VAL A 61 11.18 -17.25 22.99
C VAL A 61 9.90 -16.97 22.20
N LEU A 62 8.77 -17.43 22.70
CA LEU A 62 7.46 -17.18 22.08
C LEU A 62 7.16 -15.68 22.03
N THR A 63 7.37 -14.96 23.13
CA THR A 63 7.19 -13.50 23.20
C THR A 63 8.16 -12.77 22.29
N PHE A 64 9.44 -13.15 22.28
CA PHE A 64 10.43 -12.56 21.39
C PHE A 64 10.05 -12.71 19.91
N LEU A 65 9.67 -13.92 19.47
CA LEU A 65 9.29 -14.18 18.07
C LEU A 65 7.99 -13.47 17.68
N ARG A 66 7.03 -13.34 18.62
CA ARG A 66 5.83 -12.54 18.45
C ARG A 66 6.16 -11.09 18.19
N ASP A 67 6.91 -10.46 19.09
CA ASP A 67 7.19 -9.03 19.05
C ASP A 67 8.13 -8.67 17.89
N PHE A 68 9.14 -9.48 17.63
CA PHE A 68 10.03 -9.32 16.49
C PHE A 68 9.28 -9.48 15.15
N GLY A 69 8.40 -10.49 15.07
CA GLY A 69 7.52 -10.69 13.91
C GLY A 69 6.61 -9.48 13.67
N LEU A 70 6.02 -8.94 14.74
CA LEU A 70 5.17 -7.73 14.68
C LEU A 70 5.96 -6.53 14.15
N ILE A 71 7.14 -6.25 14.70
CA ILE A 71 8.00 -5.14 14.28
C ILE A 71 8.35 -5.25 12.80
N LEU A 72 8.81 -6.42 12.34
CA LEU A 72 9.14 -6.66 10.94
C LEU A 72 7.92 -6.40 10.04
N PHE A 73 6.80 -7.02 10.39
CA PHE A 73 5.56 -6.91 9.61
C PHE A 73 5.11 -5.46 9.46
N ILE A 74 5.04 -4.73 10.56
CA ILE A 74 4.57 -3.33 10.56
C ILE A 74 5.56 -2.40 9.87
N PHE A 75 6.87 -2.59 10.08
CA PHE A 75 7.89 -1.78 9.44
C PHE A 75 7.85 -1.89 7.92
N PHE A 76 7.74 -3.12 7.38
CA PHE A 76 7.66 -3.31 5.94
C PHE A 76 6.33 -2.85 5.32
N ILE A 77 5.23 -2.93 6.06
CA ILE A 77 3.97 -2.24 5.66
C ILE A 77 4.21 -0.74 5.57
N GLY A 78 4.78 -0.12 6.59
CA GLY A 78 5.06 1.31 6.61
C GLY A 78 5.94 1.77 5.45
N LEU A 79 7.00 1.02 5.13
CA LEU A 79 7.87 1.31 3.98
C LEU A 79 7.11 1.23 2.66
N GLN A 80 6.27 0.23 2.47
CA GLN A 80 5.48 0.02 1.26
C GLN A 80 4.43 1.12 1.07
N VAL A 81 3.80 1.53 2.15
CA VAL A 81 2.71 2.52 2.18
C VAL A 81 3.23 3.96 2.12
N GLY A 82 4.43 4.23 2.64
CA GLY A 82 4.99 5.57 2.81
C GLY A 82 4.94 6.45 1.55
N PRO A 83 5.36 5.99 0.36
CA PRO A 83 5.31 6.78 -0.87
C PRO A 83 3.90 7.23 -1.26
N SER A 84 2.89 6.36 -1.07
CA SER A 84 1.49 6.61 -1.45
C SER A 84 0.66 7.29 -0.36
N PHE A 85 1.09 7.23 0.91
CA PHE A 85 0.33 7.77 2.05
C PHE A 85 -0.11 9.22 1.84
N PHE A 86 0.82 10.10 1.51
CA PHE A 86 0.52 11.53 1.32
C PHE A 86 -0.13 11.82 -0.04
N SER A 87 0.13 11.03 -1.06
CA SER A 87 -0.48 11.20 -2.37
C SER A 87 -1.94 10.75 -2.41
N SER A 88 -2.33 9.82 -1.54
CA SER A 88 -3.72 9.36 -1.43
C SER A 88 -4.71 10.45 -0.98
N PHE A 89 -4.21 11.58 -0.45
CA PHE A 89 -5.02 12.75 -0.09
C PHE A 89 -5.18 13.76 -1.24
N LYS A 90 -4.57 13.53 -2.41
CA LYS A 90 -4.75 14.40 -3.57
C LYS A 90 -5.98 13.97 -4.38
N SER A 91 -6.43 14.81 -5.30
CA SER A 91 -7.55 14.69 -6.24
C SER A 91 -8.32 13.35 -6.28
N GLY A 92 -9.54 13.33 -5.78
CA GLY A 92 -10.42 12.14 -5.74
C GLY A 92 -10.22 11.19 -4.54
N GLY A 93 -9.01 11.09 -3.97
CA GLY A 93 -8.72 10.25 -2.82
C GLY A 93 -9.26 10.81 -1.49
N ILE A 94 -9.54 12.11 -1.38
CA ILE A 94 -10.05 12.75 -0.16
C ILE A 94 -11.41 12.16 0.24
N ILE A 95 -12.32 11.98 -0.71
CA ILE A 95 -13.66 11.43 -0.44
C ILE A 95 -13.56 9.98 0.04
N LEU A 96 -12.77 9.15 -0.65
CA LEU A 96 -12.56 7.76 -0.26
C LEU A 96 -11.91 7.66 1.13
N ASN A 97 -10.87 8.44 1.39
CA ASN A 97 -10.20 8.47 2.70
C ASN A 97 -11.11 9.02 3.81
N GLY A 98 -11.93 10.03 3.53
CA GLY A 98 -12.92 10.56 4.45
C GLY A 98 -13.98 9.52 4.83
N LEU A 99 -14.50 8.78 3.85
CA LEU A 99 -15.44 7.68 4.06
C LEU A 99 -14.78 6.51 4.83
N ALA A 100 -13.54 6.18 4.50
CA ALA A 100 -12.79 5.15 5.21
C ALA A 100 -12.55 5.53 6.69
N ALA A 101 -12.13 6.77 6.96
CA ALA A 101 -11.99 7.27 8.32
C ALA A 101 -13.35 7.26 9.06
N GLY A 102 -14.43 7.66 8.39
CA GLY A 102 -15.78 7.57 8.93
C GLY A 102 -16.19 6.14 9.29
N ALA A 103 -15.86 5.15 8.45
CA ALA A 103 -16.11 3.75 8.74
C ALA A 103 -15.28 3.24 9.94
N VAL A 104 -14.02 3.67 10.08
CA VAL A 104 -13.20 3.35 11.25
C VAL A 104 -13.82 3.93 12.51
N VAL A 105 -14.17 5.23 12.51
CA VAL A 105 -14.81 5.88 13.67
C VAL A 105 -16.14 5.20 14.00
N LEU A 106 -16.96 4.90 13.01
CA LEU A 106 -18.23 4.23 13.24
C LEU A 106 -18.04 2.80 13.81
N SER A 107 -17.02 2.06 13.35
CA SER A 107 -16.71 0.75 13.92
C SER A 107 -16.27 0.84 15.39
N ILE A 108 -15.55 1.90 15.76
CA ILE A 108 -15.19 2.19 17.15
C ILE A 108 -16.45 2.47 17.98
N LEU A 109 -17.33 3.34 17.50
CA LEU A 109 -18.58 3.69 18.17
C LEU A 109 -19.50 2.45 18.37
N VAL A 110 -19.61 1.60 17.34
CA VAL A 110 -20.35 0.33 17.46
C VAL A 110 -19.70 -0.58 18.50
N THR A 111 -18.37 -0.66 18.53
CA THR A 111 -17.65 -1.46 19.53
C THR A 111 -17.90 -0.97 20.95
N ILE A 112 -17.82 0.35 21.21
CA ILE A 112 -18.10 0.95 22.52
C ILE A 112 -19.56 0.72 22.90
N LEU A 113 -20.49 0.90 21.96
CA LEU A 113 -21.91 0.66 22.21
C LEU A 113 -22.18 -0.79 22.60
N LEU A 114 -21.65 -1.76 21.85
CA LEU A 114 -21.80 -3.18 22.13
C LEU A 114 -21.14 -3.56 23.45
N TRP A 115 -19.96 -3.03 23.75
CA TRP A 115 -19.31 -3.20 25.05
C TRP A 115 -20.20 -2.70 26.20
N ALA A 116 -20.73 -1.49 26.09
CA ALA A 116 -21.66 -0.95 27.10
C ALA A 116 -22.93 -1.80 27.26
N LEU A 117 -23.47 -2.36 26.16
CA LEU A 117 -24.64 -3.22 26.18
C LEU A 117 -24.37 -4.60 26.80
N THR A 118 -23.11 -5.07 26.82
CA THR A 118 -22.76 -6.33 27.50
C THR A 118 -22.73 -6.19 29.02
N ALA A 119 -22.89 -4.97 29.56
CA ALA A 119 -23.07 -4.69 30.98
C ALA A 119 -22.04 -5.37 31.92
N GLY A 120 -20.77 -5.41 31.47
CA GLY A 120 -19.65 -6.00 32.23
C GLY A 120 -19.48 -7.50 32.05
N LEU A 121 -20.27 -8.17 31.20
CA LEU A 121 -20.07 -9.58 30.84
C LEU A 121 -18.82 -9.81 30.01
N ILE A 122 -18.42 -8.80 29.24
CA ILE A 122 -17.20 -8.80 28.40
C ILE A 122 -16.40 -7.57 28.78
N ASP A 123 -15.16 -7.77 29.20
CA ASP A 123 -14.25 -6.64 29.48
C ASP A 123 -13.83 -5.91 28.20
N LEU A 124 -13.36 -4.68 28.33
CA LEU A 124 -12.95 -3.86 27.19
C LEU A 124 -11.79 -4.48 26.41
N PRO A 125 -10.73 -5.04 27.03
CA PRO A 125 -9.67 -5.74 26.29
C PRO A 125 -10.20 -6.86 25.42
N THR A 126 -11.07 -7.74 25.94
CA THR A 126 -11.69 -8.82 25.16
C THR A 126 -12.54 -8.27 24.01
N MET A 127 -13.33 -7.20 24.26
CA MET A 127 -14.12 -6.53 23.21
C MET A 127 -13.22 -5.92 22.13
N LEU A 128 -12.00 -5.44 22.47
CA LEU A 128 -11.01 -5.00 21.49
C LEU A 128 -10.46 -6.17 20.67
N GLY A 129 -10.29 -7.34 21.27
CA GLY A 129 -10.00 -8.57 20.54
C GLY A 129 -11.06 -8.88 19.48
N VAL A 130 -12.35 -8.84 19.87
CA VAL A 130 -13.49 -8.98 18.94
C VAL A 130 -13.44 -7.92 17.86
N HIS A 131 -13.20 -6.65 18.21
CA HIS A 131 -13.09 -5.55 17.26
C HIS A 131 -12.03 -5.81 16.18
N PHE A 132 -10.81 -6.14 16.59
CA PHE A 132 -9.71 -6.36 15.62
C PHE A 132 -9.94 -7.63 14.77
N GLY A 133 -10.56 -8.66 15.33
CA GLY A 133 -11.01 -9.83 14.56
C GLY A 133 -12.07 -9.46 13.54
N ALA A 134 -13.09 -8.72 13.93
CA ALA A 134 -14.18 -8.26 13.08
C ALA A 134 -13.70 -7.42 11.89
N VAL A 135 -12.71 -6.55 12.10
CA VAL A 135 -12.15 -5.69 11.06
C VAL A 135 -10.88 -6.25 10.45
N THR A 136 -10.54 -7.51 10.73
CA THR A 136 -9.41 -8.26 10.17
C THR A 136 -8.05 -7.57 10.33
N ASN A 137 -7.89 -6.73 11.40
CA ASN A 137 -6.70 -5.91 11.58
C ASN A 137 -5.71 -6.51 12.59
N THR A 138 -4.84 -7.39 12.10
CA THR A 138 -3.77 -8.04 12.87
C THR A 138 -2.79 -7.05 13.52
N PRO A 139 -2.34 -5.97 12.84
CA PRO A 139 -1.45 -4.98 13.48
C PRO A 139 -2.08 -4.26 14.66
N GLY A 140 -3.37 -3.96 14.60
CA GLY A 140 -4.10 -3.35 15.72
C GLY A 140 -4.22 -4.29 16.92
N LEU A 141 -4.45 -5.59 16.67
CA LEU A 141 -4.38 -6.61 17.73
C LEU A 141 -3.02 -6.58 18.43
N GLY A 142 -1.91 -6.65 17.66
CA GLY A 142 -0.57 -6.67 18.22
C GLY A 142 -0.25 -5.41 19.01
N ALA A 143 -0.61 -4.23 18.49
CA ALA A 143 -0.43 -2.96 19.19
C ALA A 143 -1.22 -2.90 20.51
N THR A 144 -2.41 -3.50 20.53
CA THR A 144 -3.27 -3.55 21.72
C THR A 144 -2.72 -4.55 22.76
N GLN A 145 -2.25 -5.73 22.32
CA GLN A 145 -1.59 -6.70 23.21
C GLN A 145 -0.34 -6.11 23.87
N GLU A 146 0.46 -5.36 23.11
CA GLU A 146 1.62 -4.66 23.65
C GLU A 146 1.21 -3.61 24.69
N ALA A 147 0.20 -2.79 24.39
CA ALA A 147 -0.30 -1.79 25.31
C ALA A 147 -0.80 -2.44 26.63
N LEU A 148 -1.57 -3.51 26.54
CA LEU A 148 -2.05 -4.28 27.69
C LEU A 148 -0.88 -4.87 28.52
N ALA A 149 0.15 -5.39 27.86
CA ALA A 149 1.33 -5.90 28.56
C ALA A 149 2.08 -4.79 29.33
N VAL A 150 2.23 -3.61 28.72
CA VAL A 150 2.83 -2.42 29.38
C VAL A 150 1.98 -1.96 30.58
N MET A 151 0.65 -2.06 30.47
CA MET A 151 -0.31 -1.71 31.51
C MET A 151 -0.40 -2.77 32.63
N GLY A 152 0.24 -3.94 32.45
CA GLY A 152 0.23 -5.03 33.44
C GLY A 152 -1.08 -5.82 33.48
N TRP A 153 -1.84 -5.85 32.38
CA TRP A 153 -3.08 -6.63 32.27
C TRP A 153 -2.85 -8.12 32.52
N GLN A 154 -3.68 -8.71 33.38
CA GLN A 154 -3.61 -10.13 33.77
C GLN A 154 -4.86 -10.91 33.36
N GLY A 155 -5.77 -10.32 32.61
CA GLY A 155 -7.00 -10.96 32.14
C GLY A 155 -6.79 -11.91 30.97
N ALA A 156 -7.89 -12.30 30.32
CA ALA A 156 -7.89 -13.21 29.19
C ALA A 156 -7.06 -12.69 28.00
N ASP A 157 -6.45 -13.61 27.24
CA ASP A 157 -5.74 -13.24 26.01
C ASP A 157 -6.76 -12.81 24.95
N ILE A 158 -6.70 -11.56 24.54
CA ILE A 158 -7.55 -10.96 23.52
C ILE A 158 -7.46 -11.64 22.15
N ALA A 159 -6.41 -12.43 21.92
CA ALA A 159 -6.23 -13.21 20.70
C ALA A 159 -7.31 -14.28 20.51
N VAL A 160 -7.86 -14.82 21.60
CA VAL A 160 -8.97 -15.77 21.55
C VAL A 160 -10.21 -15.12 20.93
N ALA A 161 -10.60 -13.96 21.44
CA ALA A 161 -11.75 -13.21 20.93
C ALA A 161 -11.52 -12.75 19.47
N TYR A 162 -10.30 -12.33 19.14
CA TYR A 162 -9.89 -12.03 17.77
C TYR A 162 -10.08 -13.22 16.84
N ALA A 163 -9.56 -14.39 17.21
CA ALA A 163 -9.63 -15.59 16.38
C ALA A 163 -11.09 -16.06 16.16
N CYS A 164 -11.94 -15.93 17.18
CA CYS A 164 -13.39 -16.24 17.07
C CYS A 164 -14.09 -15.28 16.09
N ALA A 165 -13.83 -13.97 16.19
CA ALA A 165 -14.54 -12.96 15.38
C ALA A 165 -14.04 -12.92 13.92
N TYR A 166 -12.78 -13.26 13.64
CA TYR A 166 -12.11 -13.05 12.35
C TYR A 166 -12.83 -13.72 11.16
N PRO A 167 -13.25 -15.01 11.20
CA PRO A 167 -13.87 -15.64 10.03
C PRO A 167 -15.17 -14.96 9.60
N LEU A 168 -16.00 -14.57 10.57
CA LEU A 168 -17.24 -13.84 10.27
C LEU A 168 -16.97 -12.36 9.93
N GLY A 169 -15.84 -11.79 10.33
CA GLY A 169 -15.36 -10.50 9.86
C GLY A 169 -15.20 -10.50 8.34
N VAL A 170 -14.42 -11.44 7.79
CA VAL A 170 -14.23 -11.59 6.33
C VAL A 170 -15.56 -11.81 5.61
N VAL A 171 -16.39 -12.72 6.11
CA VAL A 171 -17.72 -12.99 5.53
C VAL A 171 -18.59 -11.74 5.59
N GLY A 172 -18.59 -11.01 6.69
CA GLY A 172 -19.37 -9.78 6.88
C GLY A 172 -19.00 -8.67 5.89
N ILE A 173 -17.72 -8.53 5.55
CA ILE A 173 -17.27 -7.56 4.53
C ILE A 173 -17.87 -7.92 3.17
N ILE A 174 -17.75 -9.18 2.76
CA ILE A 174 -18.27 -9.67 1.47
C ILE A 174 -19.79 -9.55 1.41
N VAL A 175 -20.48 -9.98 2.47
CA VAL A 175 -21.95 -9.88 2.56
C VAL A 175 -22.40 -8.42 2.52
N SER A 176 -21.68 -7.49 3.17
CA SER A 176 -21.97 -6.06 3.10
C SER A 176 -21.87 -5.53 1.66
N ALA A 177 -20.85 -5.93 0.91
CA ALA A 177 -20.71 -5.57 -0.50
C ALA A 177 -21.90 -6.12 -1.33
N ILE A 178 -22.29 -7.39 -1.12
CA ILE A 178 -23.43 -8.00 -1.81
C ILE A 178 -24.74 -7.27 -1.48
N ILE A 179 -24.97 -6.92 -0.22
CA ILE A 179 -26.17 -6.18 0.21
C ILE A 179 -26.25 -4.82 -0.49
N ILE A 180 -25.15 -4.06 -0.54
CA ILE A 180 -25.09 -2.77 -1.26
C ILE A 180 -25.41 -2.98 -2.74
N ARG A 181 -24.88 -4.03 -3.38
CA ARG A 181 -25.20 -4.37 -4.77
C ARG A 181 -26.69 -4.59 -4.98
N ILE A 182 -27.33 -5.32 -4.07
CA ILE A 182 -28.77 -5.64 -4.15
C ILE A 182 -29.62 -4.37 -3.93
N ILE A 183 -29.31 -3.57 -2.90
CA ILE A 183 -30.04 -2.34 -2.57
C ILE A 183 -30.07 -1.37 -3.76
N PHE A 184 -28.92 -1.18 -4.41
CA PHE A 184 -28.79 -0.25 -5.53
C PHE A 184 -28.98 -0.91 -6.90
N ARG A 185 -29.32 -2.21 -6.97
CA ARG A 185 -29.53 -2.97 -8.21
C ARG A 185 -28.38 -2.78 -9.22
N VAL A 186 -27.16 -2.89 -8.74
CA VAL A 186 -25.94 -2.56 -9.51
C VAL A 186 -25.72 -3.54 -10.65
N ASN A 187 -25.55 -3.02 -11.87
CA ASN A 187 -25.10 -3.75 -13.05
C ASN A 187 -23.57 -3.59 -13.20
N LEU A 188 -22.82 -4.68 -13.04
CA LEU A 188 -21.34 -4.64 -13.07
C LEU A 188 -20.79 -4.17 -14.41
N ALA A 189 -21.44 -4.53 -15.54
CA ALA A 189 -20.97 -4.12 -16.86
C ALA A 189 -21.13 -2.59 -17.10
N GLU A 190 -22.15 -1.97 -16.50
CA GLU A 190 -22.33 -0.52 -16.53
C GLU A 190 -21.30 0.18 -15.64
N GLU A 191 -21.00 -0.38 -14.46
CA GLU A 191 -19.97 0.16 -13.56
C GLU A 191 -18.58 0.10 -14.20
N ASP A 192 -18.25 -0.98 -14.92
CA ASP A 192 -16.98 -1.09 -15.65
C ASP A 192 -16.87 -0.04 -16.76
N LYS A 193 -17.94 0.18 -17.53
CA LYS A 193 -17.96 1.24 -18.55
C LYS A 193 -17.85 2.64 -17.94
N ALA A 194 -18.55 2.89 -16.84
CA ALA A 194 -18.47 4.16 -16.14
C ALA A 194 -17.06 4.41 -15.58
N TRP A 195 -16.41 3.38 -15.08
CA TRP A 195 -15.02 3.46 -14.62
C TRP A 195 -14.06 3.78 -15.78
N GLU A 196 -14.19 3.09 -16.91
CA GLU A 196 -13.37 3.35 -18.09
C GLU A 196 -13.52 4.79 -18.60
N ALA A 197 -14.73 5.33 -18.61
CA ALA A 197 -14.98 6.70 -19.00
C ALA A 197 -14.34 7.71 -18.02
N ASP A 198 -14.50 7.48 -16.73
CA ASP A 198 -13.91 8.33 -15.67
C ASP A 198 -12.37 8.24 -15.65
N GLU A 199 -11.81 7.06 -15.93
CA GLU A 199 -10.36 6.87 -16.02
C GLU A 199 -9.79 7.49 -17.30
N ALA A 200 -10.52 7.45 -18.40
CA ALA A 200 -10.14 8.13 -19.64
C ALA A 200 -10.07 9.65 -19.44
N ASP A 201 -11.01 10.22 -18.67
CA ASP A 201 -11.01 11.66 -18.33
C ASP A 201 -9.94 12.02 -17.30
N LYS A 202 -9.60 11.11 -16.37
CA LYS A 202 -8.61 11.31 -15.30
C LYS A 202 -7.20 10.82 -15.64
N ASN A 203 -6.97 10.31 -16.86
CA ASN A 203 -5.69 9.70 -17.24
C ASN A 203 -4.56 10.72 -17.12
N GLU A 204 -3.95 10.79 -15.92
CA GLU A 204 -2.72 11.53 -15.63
C GLU A 204 -1.49 10.86 -16.28
N ALA A 205 -1.68 9.68 -16.91
CA ALA A 205 -0.61 9.02 -17.60
C ALA A 205 -0.16 9.88 -18.80
N PRO A 206 1.15 10.08 -18.98
CA PRO A 206 1.66 10.89 -20.07
C PRO A 206 1.19 10.35 -21.42
N SER A 207 0.38 11.11 -22.13
CA SER A 207 -0.06 10.78 -23.48
C SER A 207 0.95 11.27 -24.51
N SER A 208 1.11 10.55 -25.62
CA SER A 208 1.92 11.01 -26.75
C SER A 208 1.04 11.30 -27.94
N PHE A 209 1.23 12.46 -28.52
CA PHE A 209 0.47 12.96 -29.68
C PHE A 209 1.39 13.70 -30.65
N TYR A 210 0.91 13.94 -31.84
CA TYR A 210 1.66 14.62 -32.89
C TYR A 210 1.02 15.99 -33.15
N VAL A 211 1.87 17.02 -33.29
CA VAL A 211 1.43 18.37 -33.64
C VAL A 211 2.22 18.89 -34.83
N GLU A 212 1.54 19.55 -35.74
CA GLU A 212 2.16 20.31 -36.81
C GLU A 212 2.23 21.78 -36.40
N VAL A 213 3.39 22.39 -36.56
CA VAL A 213 3.65 23.78 -36.22
C VAL A 213 3.03 24.67 -37.31
N VAL A 214 1.94 25.35 -36.96
CA VAL A 214 1.27 26.31 -37.86
C VAL A 214 1.43 27.74 -37.35
N ASN A 215 1.68 27.91 -36.04
CA ASN A 215 1.82 29.19 -35.39
C ASN A 215 3.11 29.90 -35.82
N ASP A 216 2.98 31.04 -36.48
CA ASP A 216 4.14 31.83 -37.00
C ASP A 216 5.07 32.34 -35.89
N PHE A 217 4.55 32.53 -34.66
CA PHE A 217 5.35 32.96 -33.51
C PHE A 217 6.45 31.92 -33.16
N LEU A 218 6.24 30.65 -33.47
CA LEU A 218 7.18 29.57 -33.14
C LEU A 218 8.30 29.42 -34.17
N HIS A 219 8.23 30.09 -35.30
CA HIS A 219 9.23 29.98 -36.35
C HIS A 219 10.61 30.52 -35.88
N GLY A 220 11.62 29.63 -35.83
CA GLY A 220 12.96 29.96 -35.35
C GLY A 220 13.09 30.01 -33.82
N GLN A 221 12.05 29.65 -33.06
CA GLN A 221 12.14 29.56 -31.61
C GLN A 221 12.73 28.22 -31.18
N THR A 222 13.53 28.23 -30.11
CA THR A 222 14.10 26.99 -29.53
C THR A 222 13.07 26.27 -28.66
N ILE A 223 13.19 24.96 -28.52
CA ILE A 223 12.37 24.16 -27.61
C ILE A 223 12.39 24.73 -26.18
N GLN A 224 13.53 25.23 -25.74
CA GLN A 224 13.67 25.85 -24.42
C GLN A 224 12.84 27.13 -24.29
N SER A 225 12.88 28.01 -25.28
CA SER A 225 12.06 29.24 -25.34
C SER A 225 10.59 28.89 -25.36
N ILE A 226 10.16 27.93 -26.18
CA ILE A 226 8.78 27.50 -26.29
C ILE A 226 8.25 26.99 -24.94
N ARG A 227 9.05 26.24 -24.18
CA ARG A 227 8.66 25.77 -22.83
C ARG A 227 8.41 26.92 -21.84
N GLN A 228 9.12 28.04 -21.98
CA GLN A 228 8.90 29.22 -21.12
C GLN A 228 7.59 29.93 -21.46
N PHE A 229 7.24 30.02 -22.76
CA PHE A 229 6.03 30.70 -23.21
C PHE A 229 4.74 29.92 -22.89
N ILE A 230 4.74 28.59 -23.10
CA ILE A 230 3.52 27.81 -23.00
C ILE A 230 3.10 27.56 -21.54
N ASN A 231 4.02 27.69 -20.58
CA ASN A 231 3.83 27.42 -19.14
C ASN A 231 3.08 26.10 -18.84
N ARG A 232 3.27 25.10 -19.70
CA ARG A 232 2.71 23.76 -19.56
C ARG A 232 3.80 22.72 -19.72
N PRO A 233 3.82 21.68 -18.90
CA PRO A 233 4.85 20.66 -18.97
C PRO A 233 4.69 19.81 -20.23
N PHE A 234 5.73 19.73 -21.05
CA PHE A 234 5.82 18.82 -22.18
C PHE A 234 7.26 18.36 -22.46
N VAL A 235 7.37 17.20 -23.07
CA VAL A 235 8.63 16.70 -23.63
C VAL A 235 8.45 16.53 -25.13
N CYS A 236 9.30 17.17 -25.94
CA CYS A 236 9.39 16.90 -27.36
C CYS A 236 10.33 15.70 -27.57
N ALA A 237 9.76 14.56 -27.95
CA ALA A 237 10.49 13.31 -28.11
C ALA A 237 11.13 13.17 -29.50
N ARG A 238 10.48 13.71 -30.52
CA ARG A 238 10.93 13.67 -31.92
C ARG A 238 10.43 14.90 -32.68
N ILE A 239 11.21 15.33 -33.68
CA ILE A 239 10.89 16.40 -34.60
C ILE A 239 11.24 15.97 -36.02
N GLN A 240 10.40 16.34 -36.97
CA GLN A 240 10.66 16.15 -38.41
C GLN A 240 10.23 17.41 -39.15
N SER A 241 11.17 17.99 -39.88
CA SER A 241 10.88 19.05 -40.85
C SER A 241 10.35 18.46 -42.15
N PRO A 242 9.56 19.21 -42.96
CA PRO A 242 9.03 18.72 -44.22
C PRO A 242 10.14 18.16 -45.13
N GLY A 243 10.03 16.87 -45.50
CA GLY A 243 11.04 16.17 -46.33
C GLY A 243 12.38 15.90 -45.63
N GLY A 244 12.54 16.26 -44.36
CA GLY A 244 13.77 16.06 -43.60
C GLY A 244 13.79 14.75 -42.79
N PRO A 245 14.95 14.41 -42.22
CA PRO A 245 15.10 13.24 -41.36
C PRO A 245 14.42 13.48 -39.99
N ILE A 246 14.00 12.38 -39.36
CA ILE A 246 13.51 12.42 -37.98
C ILE A 246 14.69 12.62 -37.04
N ARG A 247 14.57 13.59 -36.13
CA ARG A 247 15.61 13.95 -35.14
C ARG A 247 15.03 13.91 -33.72
N SER A 248 15.87 13.65 -32.74
CA SER A 248 15.54 13.88 -31.33
C SER A 248 15.99 15.29 -30.93
N PRO A 249 15.06 16.20 -30.58
CA PRO A 249 15.43 17.59 -30.31
C PRO A 249 16.07 17.75 -28.95
N GLY A 250 17.10 18.61 -28.88
CA GLY A 250 17.64 19.15 -27.65
C GLY A 250 16.93 20.46 -27.23
N PRO A 251 17.35 21.04 -26.08
CA PRO A 251 16.80 22.32 -25.60
C PRO A 251 16.96 23.47 -26.62
N ASP A 252 18.08 23.48 -27.33
CA ASP A 252 18.49 24.56 -28.27
C ASP A 252 18.02 24.27 -29.72
N THR A 253 17.28 23.17 -29.93
CA THR A 253 16.74 22.86 -31.27
C THR A 253 15.69 23.88 -31.65
N GLU A 254 15.89 24.54 -32.79
CA GLU A 254 14.92 25.46 -33.39
C GLU A 254 13.77 24.70 -34.04
N VAL A 255 12.58 25.27 -33.92
CA VAL A 255 11.32 24.76 -34.48
C VAL A 255 10.88 25.69 -35.61
N PHE A 256 10.50 25.12 -36.74
CA PHE A 256 10.07 25.86 -37.91
C PHE A 256 8.62 25.56 -38.26
N LYS A 257 7.95 26.50 -38.90
CA LYS A 257 6.61 26.31 -39.42
C LYS A 257 6.59 25.12 -40.39
N GLY A 258 5.63 24.21 -40.23
CA GLY A 258 5.52 22.97 -40.98
C GLY A 258 6.25 21.76 -40.34
N ASP A 259 7.04 21.98 -39.28
CA ASP A 259 7.62 20.87 -38.53
C ASP A 259 6.52 20.03 -37.87
N VAL A 260 6.71 18.71 -37.84
CA VAL A 260 5.89 17.78 -37.09
C VAL A 260 6.65 17.31 -35.86
N LEU A 261 6.05 17.54 -34.69
CA LEU A 261 6.63 17.18 -33.41
C LEU A 261 5.84 16.05 -32.76
N ARG A 262 6.56 15.08 -32.18
CA ARG A 262 5.97 14.11 -31.23
C ARG A 262 6.16 14.66 -29.82
N ILE A 263 5.03 14.99 -29.19
CA ILE A 263 5.01 15.57 -27.85
C ILE A 263 4.48 14.52 -26.86
N VAL A 264 5.07 14.48 -25.68
CA VAL A 264 4.59 13.73 -24.50
C VAL A 264 4.23 14.75 -23.43
N SER A 265 3.01 14.68 -22.94
CA SER A 265 2.50 15.53 -21.87
C SER A 265 1.36 14.83 -21.14
N GLU A 266 0.96 15.34 -19.98
CA GLU A 266 -0.27 14.89 -19.32
C GLU A 266 -1.48 15.21 -20.19
N SER A 267 -2.50 14.35 -20.13
CA SER A 267 -3.68 14.42 -21.02
C SER A 267 -4.43 15.75 -20.88
N GLU A 268 -4.49 16.32 -19.66
CA GLU A 268 -5.13 17.60 -19.39
C GLU A 268 -4.49 18.78 -20.14
N HIS A 269 -3.21 18.69 -20.49
CA HIS A 269 -2.48 19.75 -21.17
C HIS A 269 -2.52 19.63 -22.70
N LYS A 270 -2.95 18.46 -23.24
CA LYS A 270 -2.94 18.15 -24.69
C LYS A 270 -3.63 19.24 -25.52
N ALA A 271 -4.89 19.55 -25.18
CA ALA A 271 -5.68 20.52 -25.97
C ALA A 271 -5.00 21.89 -26.06
N GLY A 272 -4.46 22.38 -24.93
CA GLY A 272 -3.78 23.67 -24.91
C GLY A 272 -2.43 23.66 -25.63
N ILE A 273 -1.70 22.54 -25.60
CA ILE A 273 -0.46 22.39 -26.35
C ILE A 273 -0.75 22.36 -27.85
N VAL A 274 -1.75 21.57 -28.29
CA VAL A 274 -2.16 21.53 -29.70
C VAL A 274 -2.58 22.91 -30.20
N ALA A 275 -3.41 23.63 -29.44
CA ALA A 275 -3.84 24.98 -29.81
C ALA A 275 -2.67 25.97 -29.91
N PHE A 276 -1.63 25.82 -29.08
CA PHE A 276 -0.46 26.68 -29.10
C PHE A 276 0.46 26.41 -30.29
N PHE A 277 0.70 25.13 -30.64
CA PHE A 277 1.53 24.75 -31.78
C PHE A 277 0.81 24.93 -33.12
N GLY A 278 -0.49 24.69 -33.17
CA GLY A 278 -1.34 24.90 -34.35
C GLY A 278 -2.38 23.81 -34.54
N LYS A 279 -2.04 22.63 -35.03
CA LYS A 279 -3.00 21.55 -35.24
C LYS A 279 -2.45 20.18 -34.88
N GLU A 280 -3.33 19.26 -34.53
CA GLU A 280 -2.98 17.86 -34.32
C GLU A 280 -2.70 17.18 -35.68
N ALA A 281 -1.54 16.55 -35.82
CA ALA A 281 -1.14 15.84 -37.03
C ALA A 281 -1.62 14.39 -36.94
N LEU A 282 -2.80 14.12 -37.51
CA LEU A 282 -3.40 12.79 -37.54
C LEU A 282 -2.81 11.96 -38.69
N GLY A 283 -2.54 10.68 -38.43
CA GLY A 283 -2.04 9.74 -39.45
C GLY A 283 -0.53 9.82 -39.70
N VAL A 284 0.21 10.61 -38.92
CA VAL A 284 1.69 10.66 -38.98
C VAL A 284 2.26 9.70 -37.95
N ASP A 285 3.20 8.84 -38.37
CA ASP A 285 3.98 7.99 -37.46
C ASP A 285 5.47 8.31 -37.60
N LEU A 286 6.04 8.92 -36.57
CA LEU A 286 7.49 9.16 -36.47
C LEU A 286 8.24 8.00 -35.81
N GLN A 287 7.62 6.80 -35.70
CA GLN A 287 8.23 5.59 -35.12
C GLN A 287 8.80 4.62 -36.17
N ILE A 288 9.19 5.08 -37.33
CA ILE A 288 9.67 4.25 -38.43
C ILE A 288 10.84 3.35 -37.98
N GLN A 289 10.77 2.05 -38.36
CA GLN A 289 11.67 0.96 -37.90
C GLN A 289 13.18 1.19 -38.16
N HIS A 290 13.56 2.14 -38.98
CA HIS A 290 14.97 2.47 -39.30
C HIS A 290 15.35 3.90 -38.92
N SER A 291 14.66 4.51 -37.99
CA SER A 291 15.01 5.83 -37.46
C SER A 291 16.32 5.75 -36.65
N PRO A 292 17.25 6.71 -36.78
CA PRO A 292 18.45 6.79 -35.93
C PRO A 292 18.12 7.10 -34.46
N ILE A 293 16.84 7.27 -34.13
CA ILE A 293 16.34 7.58 -32.81
C ILE A 293 15.70 6.35 -32.18
N HIS A 294 16.31 5.88 -31.12
CA HIS A 294 15.87 4.71 -30.36
C HIS A 294 15.06 5.12 -29.14
N SER A 295 14.23 4.20 -28.63
CA SER A 295 13.50 4.37 -27.38
C SER A 295 13.78 3.15 -26.50
N GLU A 296 14.40 3.39 -25.36
CA GLU A 296 14.74 2.32 -24.42
C GLU A 296 14.21 2.62 -23.02
N THR A 297 14.08 1.56 -22.23
CA THR A 297 13.75 1.69 -20.82
C THR A 297 14.98 1.39 -19.99
N VAL A 298 15.49 2.40 -19.31
CA VAL A 298 16.72 2.37 -18.50
C VAL A 298 16.34 2.29 -17.02
N LEU A 299 16.93 1.35 -16.30
CA LEU A 299 16.70 1.14 -14.87
C LEU A 299 17.71 1.95 -14.04
N VAL A 300 17.22 2.73 -13.08
CA VAL A 300 18.07 3.48 -12.13
C VAL A 300 18.66 2.51 -11.12
N THR A 301 19.98 2.25 -11.20
CA THR A 301 20.66 1.30 -10.31
C THR A 301 21.94 1.86 -9.68
N ASP A 302 22.43 3.03 -10.11
CA ASP A 302 23.59 3.66 -9.48
C ASP A 302 23.15 4.43 -8.21
N PRO A 303 23.70 4.11 -7.02
CA PRO A 303 23.37 4.81 -5.78
C PRO A 303 23.66 6.32 -5.82
N LYS A 304 24.58 6.78 -6.67
CA LYS A 304 24.90 8.20 -6.80
C LYS A 304 23.77 9.02 -7.41
N VAL A 305 22.93 8.36 -8.21
CA VAL A 305 21.76 8.99 -8.86
C VAL A 305 20.54 9.02 -7.94
N ASN A 306 20.54 8.20 -6.87
CA ASN A 306 19.45 8.17 -5.91
C ASN A 306 19.28 9.52 -5.21
N GLY A 307 18.07 10.07 -5.26
CA GLY A 307 17.73 11.37 -4.67
C GLY A 307 18.13 12.59 -5.50
N LEU A 308 18.76 12.42 -6.66
CA LEU A 308 18.98 13.53 -7.61
C LEU A 308 17.67 13.88 -8.31
N LYS A 309 17.47 15.17 -8.60
CA LYS A 309 16.37 15.59 -9.46
C LYS A 309 16.66 15.25 -10.92
N ILE A 310 15.62 15.04 -11.72
CA ILE A 310 15.78 14.88 -13.18
C ILE A 310 16.51 16.09 -13.78
N SER A 311 16.30 17.31 -13.25
CA SER A 311 17.08 18.49 -13.65
C SER A 311 18.59 18.34 -13.47
N ASP A 312 19.00 17.63 -12.43
CA ASP A 312 20.40 17.50 -12.02
C ASP A 312 21.16 16.43 -12.84
N LEU A 313 20.45 15.65 -13.66
CA LEU A 313 21.06 14.72 -14.61
C LEU A 313 21.71 15.40 -15.81
N HIS A 314 21.53 16.73 -15.95
CA HIS A 314 22.13 17.54 -17.01
C HIS A 314 21.96 16.91 -18.40
N LEU A 315 20.70 16.60 -18.77
CA LEU A 315 20.36 15.92 -20.03
C LEU A 315 20.91 16.62 -21.27
N SER A 316 21.22 17.92 -21.20
CA SER A 316 21.88 18.69 -22.27
C SER A 316 23.26 18.14 -22.65
N HIS A 317 23.94 17.41 -21.77
CA HIS A 317 25.22 16.77 -22.06
C HIS A 317 25.11 15.48 -22.91
N TYR A 318 23.87 15.03 -23.13
CA TYR A 318 23.58 13.82 -23.92
C TYR A 318 22.81 14.22 -25.18
N ASP A 319 23.53 14.58 -26.24
CA ASP A 319 22.98 15.12 -27.49
C ASP A 319 21.68 14.48 -27.95
N GLY A 320 20.57 15.21 -27.83
CA GLY A 320 19.24 14.75 -28.24
C GLY A 320 18.62 13.68 -27.34
N LEU A 321 19.09 13.46 -26.10
CA LEU A 321 18.44 12.55 -25.16
C LEU A 321 17.28 13.22 -24.45
N ASN A 322 16.14 12.57 -24.44
CA ASN A 322 14.95 13.01 -23.73
C ASN A 322 14.40 11.88 -22.86
N ILE A 323 14.07 12.19 -21.59
CA ILE A 323 13.28 11.28 -20.73
C ILE A 323 11.81 11.59 -20.98
N THR A 324 11.06 10.60 -21.47
CA THR A 324 9.65 10.78 -21.87
C THR A 324 8.69 10.27 -20.82
N ARG A 325 9.10 9.29 -20.00
CA ARG A 325 8.27 8.66 -18.97
C ARG A 325 9.14 8.17 -17.83
N LEU A 326 8.54 8.13 -16.63
CA LEU A 326 9.12 7.52 -15.44
C LEU A 326 8.13 6.49 -14.89
N PHE A 327 8.59 5.26 -14.67
CA PHE A 327 7.80 4.20 -14.04
C PHE A 327 8.34 3.95 -12.64
N ARG A 328 7.47 4.09 -11.64
CA ARG A 328 7.77 3.88 -10.22
C ARG A 328 6.66 3.10 -9.55
N ALA A 329 6.98 2.00 -8.89
CA ALA A 329 6.01 1.16 -8.19
C ALA A 329 4.77 0.78 -9.02
N GLY A 330 4.96 0.52 -10.33
CA GLY A 330 3.88 0.17 -11.25
C GLY A 330 3.10 1.36 -11.84
N MET A 331 3.35 2.57 -11.38
CA MET A 331 2.72 3.80 -11.90
C MET A 331 3.58 4.44 -12.99
N GLU A 332 2.92 4.94 -14.03
CA GLU A 332 3.54 5.74 -15.08
C GLU A 332 3.37 7.23 -14.74
N LEU A 333 4.49 7.95 -14.66
CA LEU A 333 4.54 9.35 -14.25
C LEU A 333 5.15 10.20 -15.35
N PHE A 334 4.68 11.45 -15.48
CA PHE A 334 5.33 12.45 -16.30
C PHE A 334 6.68 12.86 -15.66
N PRO A 335 7.80 12.92 -16.44
CA PRO A 335 9.14 13.15 -15.90
C PRO A 335 9.38 14.65 -15.61
N TYR A 336 8.70 15.19 -14.60
CA TYR A 336 8.94 16.56 -14.16
C TYR A 336 10.39 16.77 -13.73
N ARG A 337 10.97 17.90 -14.07
CA ARG A 337 12.36 18.25 -13.72
C ARG A 337 12.64 18.24 -12.21
N SER A 338 11.62 18.47 -11.40
CA SER A 338 11.68 18.48 -9.93
C SER A 338 11.58 17.10 -9.28
N ILE A 339 11.25 16.04 -10.03
CA ILE A 339 11.15 14.69 -9.47
C ILE A 339 12.53 14.20 -9.05
N HIS A 340 12.62 13.72 -7.81
CA HIS A 340 13.80 13.03 -7.29
C HIS A 340 13.77 11.58 -7.73
N LEU A 341 14.83 11.13 -8.37
CA LEU A 341 14.99 9.74 -8.81
C LEU A 341 15.20 8.81 -7.61
N GLN A 342 14.72 7.59 -7.77
CA GLN A 342 14.87 6.54 -6.78
C GLN A 342 15.50 5.32 -7.46
N LEU A 343 16.28 4.56 -6.68
CA LEU A 343 16.73 3.24 -7.15
C LEU A 343 15.51 2.38 -7.49
N GLY A 344 15.56 1.69 -8.62
CA GLY A 344 14.44 0.91 -9.13
C GLY A 344 13.47 1.68 -10.05
N ASP A 345 13.60 3.00 -10.18
CA ASP A 345 12.86 3.76 -11.20
C ASP A 345 13.25 3.26 -12.60
N ARG A 346 12.26 3.15 -13.49
CA ARG A 346 12.49 2.87 -14.89
C ARG A 346 12.21 4.13 -15.70
N LEU A 347 13.21 4.60 -16.42
CA LEU A 347 13.14 5.80 -17.25
C LEU A 347 12.99 5.39 -18.71
N ARG A 348 11.91 5.80 -19.39
CA ARG A 348 11.81 5.67 -20.83
C ARG A 348 12.54 6.84 -21.47
N VAL A 349 13.67 6.53 -22.10
CA VAL A 349 14.55 7.50 -22.77
C VAL A 349 14.39 7.38 -24.27
N VAL A 350 14.49 8.51 -24.97
CA VAL A 350 14.45 8.61 -26.44
C VAL A 350 15.62 9.44 -26.90
N GLY A 351 16.37 8.94 -27.85
CA GLY A 351 17.54 9.64 -28.38
C GLY A 351 18.39 8.77 -29.31
N PRO A 352 19.53 9.30 -29.80
CA PRO A 352 20.53 8.52 -30.52
C PRO A 352 21.12 7.40 -29.64
N GLU A 353 21.42 6.26 -30.23
CA GLU A 353 21.94 5.08 -29.53
C GLU A 353 23.15 5.40 -28.61
N ARG A 354 24.10 6.19 -29.13
CA ARG A 354 25.30 6.60 -28.39
C ARG A 354 24.94 7.44 -27.13
N ALA A 355 23.93 8.31 -27.24
CA ALA A 355 23.48 9.12 -26.12
C ALA A 355 22.80 8.25 -25.05
N ILE A 356 21.99 7.29 -25.49
CA ILE A 356 21.34 6.31 -24.60
C ILE A 356 22.39 5.46 -23.88
N MET A 357 23.39 4.93 -24.58
CA MET A 357 24.48 4.14 -23.95
C MET A 357 25.23 4.94 -22.90
N ARG A 358 25.60 6.20 -23.18
CA ARG A 358 26.30 7.07 -22.22
C ARG A 358 25.42 7.37 -21.01
N PHE A 359 24.15 7.64 -21.21
CA PHE A 359 23.18 7.87 -20.14
C PHE A 359 22.98 6.61 -19.30
N THR A 360 22.83 5.45 -19.95
CA THR A 360 22.69 4.14 -19.31
C THR A 360 23.90 3.83 -18.41
N ALA A 361 25.11 4.13 -18.86
CA ALA A 361 26.31 3.97 -18.05
C ALA A 361 26.31 4.89 -16.79
N HIS A 362 25.74 6.10 -16.91
CA HIS A 362 25.63 7.05 -15.80
C HIS A 362 24.57 6.59 -14.77
N VAL A 363 23.43 6.08 -15.24
CA VAL A 363 22.29 5.72 -14.39
C VAL A 363 22.42 4.29 -13.84
N GLY A 364 23.25 3.46 -14.49
CA GLY A 364 23.65 2.13 -14.05
C GLY A 364 23.03 0.98 -14.82
N ASN A 365 21.73 0.93 -15.01
CA ASN A 365 20.95 -0.10 -15.77
C ASN A 365 21.35 -1.57 -15.51
N GLN A 366 21.79 -1.89 -14.30
CA GLN A 366 22.23 -3.24 -13.91
C GLN A 366 21.27 -3.82 -12.90
N SER A 367 20.32 -4.65 -13.35
CA SER A 367 19.30 -5.26 -12.49
C SER A 367 19.88 -5.99 -11.28
N HIS A 368 20.99 -6.70 -11.45
CA HIS A 368 21.62 -7.42 -10.32
C HIS A 368 22.16 -6.50 -9.22
N LYS A 369 22.42 -5.23 -9.47
CA LYS A 369 22.77 -4.29 -8.39
C LYS A 369 21.61 -4.01 -7.45
N LEU A 370 20.37 -4.19 -7.92
CA LEU A 370 19.18 -4.06 -7.13
C LEU A 370 18.84 -5.33 -6.34
N ASP A 371 19.47 -6.46 -6.67
CA ASP A 371 19.25 -7.73 -5.99
C ASP A 371 19.88 -7.75 -4.57
N HIS A 372 20.74 -6.78 -4.27
CA HIS A 372 21.33 -6.62 -2.93
C HIS A 372 20.54 -5.57 -2.12
N PRO A 373 19.62 -6.02 -1.23
CA PRO A 373 18.89 -5.10 -0.36
C PRO A 373 19.85 -4.40 0.61
N ASN A 374 19.60 -3.13 0.89
CA ASN A 374 20.39 -2.41 1.88
C ASN A 374 19.88 -2.75 3.30
N ILE A 375 20.41 -3.84 3.87
CA ILE A 375 20.05 -4.33 5.18
C ILE A 375 20.36 -3.30 6.28
N ILE A 376 21.42 -2.51 6.13
CA ILE A 376 21.81 -1.49 7.11
C ILE A 376 20.68 -0.47 7.28
N SER A 377 20.15 0.08 6.18
CA SER A 377 19.07 1.08 6.24
C SER A 377 17.81 0.51 6.88
N ILE A 378 17.51 -0.78 6.66
CA ILE A 378 16.36 -1.46 7.27
C ILE A 378 16.53 -1.52 8.78
N PHE A 379 17.65 -2.06 9.28
CA PHE A 379 17.86 -2.23 10.71
C PHE A 379 18.03 -0.90 11.44
N VAL A 380 18.67 0.10 10.83
CA VAL A 380 18.69 1.46 11.37
C VAL A 380 17.28 2.05 11.45
N GLY A 381 16.46 1.84 10.42
CA GLY A 381 15.06 2.27 10.43
C GLY A 381 14.24 1.58 11.51
N ILE A 382 14.41 0.28 11.70
CA ILE A 382 13.75 -0.49 12.78
C ILE A 382 14.21 0.04 14.14
N ALA A 383 15.51 0.24 14.34
CA ALA A 383 16.05 0.78 15.61
C ALA A 383 15.48 2.15 15.93
N LEU A 384 15.45 3.07 14.95
CA LEU A 384 14.83 4.39 15.08
C LEU A 384 13.33 4.27 15.38
N GLY A 385 12.64 3.32 14.75
CA GLY A 385 11.24 3.03 14.99
C GLY A 385 10.97 2.58 16.42
N ILE A 386 11.77 1.65 16.93
CA ILE A 386 11.69 1.18 18.32
C ILE A 386 11.97 2.34 19.28
N LEU A 387 13.04 3.12 19.05
CA LEU A 387 13.34 4.30 19.87
C LEU A 387 12.18 5.30 19.89
N ALA A 388 11.59 5.60 18.73
CA ALA A 388 10.41 6.47 18.66
C ALA A 388 9.20 5.86 19.38
N GLY A 389 9.06 4.52 19.33
CA GLY A 389 7.97 3.79 19.99
C GLY A 389 8.03 3.83 21.51
N ILE A 390 9.23 3.74 22.09
CA ILE A 390 9.41 3.73 23.56
C ILE A 390 9.44 5.13 24.18
N LEU A 391 9.56 6.21 23.37
CA LEU A 391 9.57 7.58 23.88
C LEU A 391 8.23 7.90 24.57
N PRO A 392 8.25 8.30 25.85
CA PRO A 392 7.04 8.70 26.55
C PRO A 392 6.57 10.07 26.06
N ILE A 393 5.33 10.15 25.56
CA ILE A 393 4.68 11.40 25.14
C ILE A 393 3.72 11.82 26.24
N ALA A 394 4.02 12.91 26.92
CA ALA A 394 3.11 13.48 27.94
C ALA A 394 1.99 14.22 27.20
N ILE A 395 0.74 13.77 27.35
CA ILE A 395 -0.44 14.46 26.83
C ILE A 395 -1.17 15.11 28.02
N PRO A 396 -1.43 16.44 27.99
CA PRO A 396 -2.18 17.11 29.06
C PRO A 396 -3.55 16.45 29.27
N GLY A 397 -3.85 16.09 30.52
CA GLY A 397 -5.11 15.44 30.90
C GLY A 397 -5.05 13.89 30.93
N ILE A 398 -3.96 13.27 30.51
CA ILE A 398 -3.74 11.82 30.64
C ILE A 398 -2.70 11.59 31.75
N PRO A 399 -3.04 10.82 32.80
CA PRO A 399 -2.15 10.65 33.97
C PRO A 399 -0.90 9.80 33.68
N VAL A 400 -0.92 9.00 32.61
CA VAL A 400 0.20 8.12 32.22
C VAL A 400 0.75 8.57 30.85
N PRO A 401 2.09 8.69 30.71
CA PRO A 401 2.67 9.04 29.40
C PRO A 401 2.36 8.00 28.36
N VAL A 402 1.83 8.46 27.23
CA VAL A 402 1.47 7.62 26.08
C VAL A 402 2.75 7.21 25.32
N LYS A 403 2.88 5.95 24.98
CA LYS A 403 3.95 5.43 24.10
C LYS A 403 3.33 4.93 22.81
N LEU A 404 4.02 5.15 21.70
CA LEU A 404 3.57 4.62 20.39
C LEU A 404 3.75 3.09 20.30
N GLY A 405 4.60 2.52 21.14
CA GLY A 405 4.87 1.09 21.24
C GLY A 405 5.69 0.52 20.06
N LEU A 406 5.89 -0.80 20.11
CA LEU A 406 6.63 -1.56 19.09
C LEU A 406 5.90 -1.66 17.73
N ALA A 407 4.62 -1.28 17.69
CA ALA A 407 3.83 -1.21 16.47
C ALA A 407 3.81 0.22 15.88
N GLY A 408 3.43 1.22 16.68
CA GLY A 408 3.23 2.59 16.21
C GLY A 408 4.51 3.30 15.82
N GLY A 409 5.57 3.18 16.65
CA GLY A 409 6.87 3.80 16.37
C GLY A 409 7.49 3.32 15.05
N PRO A 410 7.69 2.00 14.84
CA PRO A 410 8.18 1.47 13.58
C PRO A 410 7.33 1.83 12.37
N LEU A 411 5.99 1.87 12.51
CA LEU A 411 5.09 2.27 11.41
C LEU A 411 5.37 3.71 10.96
N ILE A 412 5.39 4.66 11.90
CA ILE A 412 5.58 6.08 11.60
C ILE A 412 6.95 6.31 10.96
N VAL A 413 8.01 5.76 11.56
CA VAL A 413 9.36 5.90 11.03
C VAL A 413 9.47 5.26 9.64
N ALA A 414 8.87 4.10 9.41
CA ALA A 414 8.88 3.44 8.11
C ALA A 414 8.12 4.24 7.03
N ILE A 415 6.96 4.83 7.36
CA ILE A 415 6.21 5.72 6.45
C ILE A 415 7.08 6.93 6.07
N LEU A 416 7.73 7.56 7.04
CA LEU A 416 8.61 8.71 6.81
C LEU A 416 9.84 8.33 5.98
N LEU A 417 10.47 7.18 6.26
CA LEU A 417 11.60 6.66 5.48
C LEU A 417 11.17 6.30 4.05
N GLY A 418 10.02 5.68 3.87
CA GLY A 418 9.48 5.36 2.55
C GLY A 418 9.24 6.62 1.71
N ARG A 419 8.81 7.71 2.33
CA ARG A 419 8.52 8.99 1.66
C ARG A 419 9.75 9.87 1.46
N TYR A 420 10.53 10.07 2.53
CA TYR A 420 11.61 11.07 2.56
C TYR A 420 13.01 10.46 2.47
N GLY A 421 13.15 9.14 2.65
CA GLY A 421 14.43 8.45 2.56
C GLY A 421 15.21 8.74 1.28
N PRO A 422 14.58 8.69 0.09
CA PRO A 422 15.25 9.04 -1.16
C PRO A 422 15.76 10.49 -1.19
N ASN A 423 15.00 11.45 -0.62
CA ASN A 423 15.41 12.86 -0.56
C ASN A 423 16.63 13.09 0.33
N LEU A 424 16.80 12.25 1.35
CA LEU A 424 17.94 12.24 2.27
C LEU A 424 19.13 11.41 1.74
N ARG A 425 19.05 10.92 0.50
CA ARG A 425 20.01 9.98 -0.11
C ARG A 425 20.20 8.68 0.68
N LEU A 426 19.27 8.36 1.56
CA LEU A 426 19.26 7.07 2.22
C LEU A 426 18.83 6.01 1.21
N ALA A 427 19.65 5.00 1.02
CA ALA A 427 19.29 3.87 0.17
C ALA A 427 18.26 2.99 0.88
N THR A 428 17.00 3.46 0.97
CA THR A 428 15.88 2.69 1.53
C THR A 428 15.33 1.67 0.54
N TYR A 429 15.98 1.54 -0.63
CA TYR A 429 15.57 0.60 -1.65
C TYR A 429 15.73 -0.83 -1.16
N THR A 430 14.63 -1.52 -1.11
CA THR A 430 14.55 -2.97 -0.99
C THR A 430 13.76 -3.47 -2.19
N THR A 431 14.18 -4.56 -2.81
CA THR A 431 13.37 -5.14 -3.90
C THR A 431 11.96 -5.40 -3.37
N ASN A 432 10.95 -5.18 -4.21
CA ASN A 432 9.56 -5.42 -3.80
C ASN A 432 9.37 -6.85 -3.28
N SER A 433 10.03 -7.83 -3.91
CA SER A 433 10.00 -9.24 -3.49
C SER A 433 10.61 -9.44 -2.09
N ALA A 434 11.74 -8.80 -1.78
CA ALA A 434 12.36 -8.89 -0.46
C ALA A 434 11.49 -8.22 0.62
N SER A 435 10.90 -7.06 0.34
CA SER A 435 9.97 -6.38 1.25
C SER A 435 8.73 -7.23 1.53
N LEU A 436 8.14 -7.82 0.50
CA LEU A 436 6.99 -8.71 0.64
C LEU A 436 7.35 -9.95 1.44
N MET A 437 8.49 -10.59 1.15
CA MET A 437 8.96 -11.78 1.88
C MET A 437 9.19 -11.49 3.37
N LEU A 438 9.86 -10.39 3.71
CA LEU A 438 10.12 -10.02 5.11
C LEU A 438 8.83 -9.63 5.85
N ARG A 439 7.88 -8.98 5.16
CA ARG A 439 6.55 -8.70 5.69
C ARG A 439 5.78 -10.00 5.98
N GLU A 440 5.76 -10.94 5.03
CA GLU A 440 5.06 -12.22 5.20
C GLU A 440 5.71 -13.08 6.28
N LEU A 441 7.03 -13.08 6.39
CA LEU A 441 7.76 -13.79 7.44
C LEU A 441 7.46 -13.19 8.81
N GLY A 442 7.42 -11.86 8.90
CA GLY A 442 7.04 -11.16 10.13
C GLY A 442 5.62 -11.51 10.59
N ILE A 443 4.63 -11.42 9.70
CA ILE A 443 3.25 -11.76 10.08
C ILE A 443 3.08 -13.25 10.39
N ALA A 444 3.81 -14.15 9.71
CA ALA A 444 3.75 -15.58 9.98
C ALA A 444 4.29 -15.90 11.39
N PHE A 445 5.43 -15.33 11.78
CA PHE A 445 5.95 -15.48 13.15
C PHE A 445 5.00 -14.90 14.20
N PHE A 446 4.44 -13.72 13.95
CA PHE A 446 3.47 -13.10 14.85
C PHE A 446 2.24 -14.00 15.05
N LEU A 447 1.59 -14.41 13.95
CA LEU A 447 0.38 -15.23 14.00
C LEU A 447 0.61 -16.61 14.57
N ALA A 448 1.74 -17.26 14.27
CA ALA A 448 2.11 -18.55 14.86
C ALA A 448 2.26 -18.41 16.38
N SER A 449 2.97 -17.39 16.85
CA SER A 449 3.19 -17.16 18.29
C SER A 449 1.87 -16.87 19.01
N VAL A 450 1.03 -15.99 18.43
CA VAL A 450 -0.29 -15.66 18.99
C VAL A 450 -1.19 -16.90 19.04
N GLY A 451 -1.20 -17.71 17.97
CA GLY A 451 -1.98 -18.95 17.92
C GLY A 451 -1.52 -19.97 18.96
N LEU A 452 -0.21 -20.22 19.06
CA LEU A 452 0.35 -21.15 20.03
C LEU A 452 0.02 -20.74 21.48
N ALA A 453 0.06 -19.43 21.78
CA ALA A 453 -0.29 -18.91 23.11
C ALA A 453 -1.78 -19.07 23.45
N ALA A 454 -2.66 -18.90 22.47
CA ALA A 454 -4.11 -18.82 22.68
C ALA A 454 -4.85 -20.17 22.49
N GLY A 455 -4.13 -21.27 22.21
CA GLY A 455 -4.73 -22.54 21.80
C GLY A 455 -5.77 -23.12 22.76
N ASP A 456 -5.45 -23.18 24.05
CA ASP A 456 -6.36 -23.74 25.06
C ASP A 456 -7.61 -22.85 25.27
N GLY A 457 -7.42 -21.51 25.29
CA GLY A 457 -8.52 -20.57 25.48
C GLY A 457 -9.51 -20.57 24.34
N PHE A 458 -9.08 -20.86 23.10
CA PHE A 458 -9.94 -20.84 21.92
C PHE A 458 -11.03 -21.91 21.98
N LEU A 459 -10.67 -23.17 22.26
CA LEU A 459 -11.66 -24.24 22.37
C LEU A 459 -12.55 -24.09 23.60
N GLN A 460 -12.01 -23.57 24.71
CA GLN A 460 -12.82 -23.26 25.90
C GLN A 460 -13.88 -22.20 25.61
N ALA A 461 -13.55 -21.15 24.83
CA ALA A 461 -14.51 -20.11 24.43
C ALA A 461 -15.69 -20.67 23.63
N PHE A 462 -15.46 -21.68 22.77
CA PHE A 462 -16.55 -22.35 22.08
C PHE A 462 -17.33 -23.30 22.98
N ALA A 463 -16.64 -24.00 23.88
CA ALA A 463 -17.29 -24.89 24.84
C ALA A 463 -18.17 -24.14 25.84
N SER A 464 -17.78 -22.93 26.26
CA SER A 464 -18.57 -22.04 27.14
C SER A 464 -19.71 -21.30 26.39
N GLY A 465 -19.67 -21.27 25.05
CA GLY A 465 -20.58 -20.47 24.20
C GLY A 465 -20.14 -19.03 23.96
N GLU A 466 -19.11 -18.52 24.63
CA GLU A 466 -18.58 -17.17 24.45
C GLU A 466 -18.07 -16.93 23.02
N GLY A 467 -17.43 -17.93 22.40
CA GLY A 467 -16.94 -17.86 21.03
C GLY A 467 -18.03 -17.49 20.03
N PHE A 468 -19.26 -18.02 20.20
CA PHE A 468 -20.40 -17.65 19.35
C PHE A 468 -20.85 -16.21 19.59
N ALA A 469 -20.79 -15.74 20.85
CA ALA A 469 -21.07 -14.33 21.17
C ALA A 469 -20.04 -13.40 20.51
N TYR A 470 -18.74 -13.73 20.57
CA TYR A 470 -17.68 -12.98 19.89
C TYR A 470 -17.88 -12.93 18.38
N MET A 471 -18.30 -14.04 17.76
CA MET A 471 -18.63 -14.10 16.33
C MET A 471 -19.80 -13.16 15.98
N ALA A 472 -20.88 -13.19 16.77
CA ALA A 472 -22.06 -12.36 16.54
C ALA A 472 -21.77 -10.86 16.72
N LEU A 473 -21.07 -10.49 17.79
CA LEU A 473 -20.64 -9.12 18.05
C LEU A 473 -19.68 -8.63 16.96
N GLY A 474 -18.74 -9.48 16.56
CA GLY A 474 -17.82 -9.19 15.46
C GLY A 474 -18.54 -8.91 14.15
N LEU A 475 -19.56 -9.72 13.81
CA LEU A 475 -20.35 -9.49 12.61
C LEU A 475 -21.08 -8.13 12.64
N CYS A 476 -21.62 -7.72 13.79
CA CYS A 476 -22.21 -6.38 13.95
C CYS A 476 -21.17 -5.27 13.76
N ILE A 477 -19.97 -5.41 14.36
CA ILE A 477 -18.89 -4.45 14.25
C ILE A 477 -18.40 -4.30 12.80
N THR A 478 -18.44 -5.39 12.02
CA THR A 478 -18.07 -5.36 10.60
C THR A 478 -19.19 -4.76 9.74
N MET A 479 -20.39 -5.30 9.83
CA MET A 479 -21.46 -5.02 8.85
C MET A 479 -22.07 -3.64 9.03
N LEU A 480 -22.37 -3.21 10.26
CA LEU A 480 -23.06 -1.95 10.49
C LEU A 480 -22.28 -0.74 9.91
N PRO A 481 -21.00 -0.55 10.22
CA PRO A 481 -20.22 0.55 9.63
C PRO A 481 -20.11 0.47 8.12
N LEU A 482 -19.85 -0.72 7.57
CA LEU A 482 -19.66 -0.90 6.14
C LEU A 482 -20.94 -0.66 5.34
N LEU A 483 -22.09 -1.12 5.84
CA LEU A 483 -23.39 -0.87 5.20
C LEU A 483 -23.74 0.61 5.21
N VAL A 484 -23.55 1.31 6.35
CA VAL A 484 -23.80 2.74 6.45
C VAL A 484 -22.91 3.52 5.49
N VAL A 485 -21.58 3.27 5.54
CA VAL A 485 -20.63 4.02 4.72
C VAL A 485 -20.78 3.65 3.24
N GLY A 486 -21.02 2.39 2.90
CA GLY A 486 -21.29 1.97 1.53
C GLY A 486 -22.55 2.60 0.95
N TYR A 487 -23.62 2.69 1.75
CA TYR A 487 -24.85 3.39 1.36
C TYR A 487 -24.59 4.88 1.14
N VAL A 488 -23.89 5.55 2.06
CA VAL A 488 -23.51 6.97 1.95
C VAL A 488 -22.65 7.20 0.71
N ALA A 489 -21.66 6.36 0.48
CA ALA A 489 -20.75 6.43 -0.67
C ALA A 489 -21.52 6.37 -1.99
N ARG A 490 -22.51 5.46 -2.09
CA ARG A 490 -23.30 5.31 -3.32
C ARG A 490 -24.35 6.40 -3.47
N LYS A 491 -25.09 6.72 -2.41
CA LYS A 491 -26.26 7.63 -2.46
C LYS A 491 -25.87 9.09 -2.56
N PHE A 492 -24.86 9.53 -1.80
CA PHE A 492 -24.52 10.96 -1.69
C PHE A 492 -23.29 11.34 -2.51
N PHE A 493 -22.36 10.42 -2.73
CA PHE A 493 -21.15 10.70 -3.49
C PHE A 493 -21.15 10.05 -4.88
N SER A 494 -22.18 9.26 -5.22
CA SER A 494 -22.33 8.60 -6.52
C SER A 494 -21.09 7.78 -6.93
N LEU A 495 -20.36 7.22 -5.94
CA LEU A 495 -19.15 6.46 -6.22
C LEU A 495 -19.47 5.19 -6.99
N ASN A 496 -18.56 4.82 -7.90
CA ASN A 496 -18.61 3.54 -8.60
C ASN A 496 -18.64 2.38 -7.59
N TYR A 497 -19.50 1.39 -7.83
CA TYR A 497 -19.68 0.26 -6.91
C TYR A 497 -18.41 -0.54 -6.69
N LEU A 498 -17.63 -0.79 -7.73
CA LEU A 498 -16.37 -1.54 -7.62
C LEU A 498 -15.34 -0.78 -6.75
N SER A 499 -15.32 0.56 -6.84
CA SER A 499 -14.53 1.41 -5.94
C SER A 499 -15.03 1.34 -4.50
N ILE A 500 -16.35 1.24 -4.27
CA ILE A 500 -16.93 1.06 -2.93
C ILE A 500 -16.50 -0.27 -2.33
N VAL A 501 -16.53 -1.36 -3.10
CA VAL A 501 -16.08 -2.68 -2.61
C VAL A 501 -14.59 -2.66 -2.27
N GLY A 502 -13.77 -2.05 -3.13
CA GLY A 502 -12.34 -1.84 -2.86
C GLY A 502 -12.09 -0.99 -1.61
N MET A 503 -12.85 0.09 -1.42
CA MET A 503 -12.81 0.92 -0.22
C MET A 503 -13.20 0.13 1.04
N MET A 504 -14.25 -0.68 1.00
CA MET A 504 -14.66 -1.54 2.13
C MET A 504 -13.53 -2.49 2.53
N ALA A 505 -12.97 -3.21 1.55
CA ALA A 505 -11.85 -4.13 1.77
C ALA A 505 -10.60 -3.40 2.30
N GLY A 506 -10.28 -2.21 1.77
CA GLY A 506 -9.14 -1.40 2.21
C GLY A 506 -9.33 -0.81 3.61
N THR A 507 -10.54 -0.39 3.95
CA THR A 507 -10.88 0.16 5.28
C THR A 507 -10.79 -0.90 6.37
N THR A 508 -11.13 -2.15 6.06
CA THR A 508 -11.00 -3.30 6.97
C THR A 508 -9.62 -3.98 6.86
N THR A 509 -8.75 -3.47 5.99
CA THR A 509 -7.40 -4.02 5.75
C THR A 509 -7.39 -5.48 5.32
N ASP A 510 -8.43 -5.92 4.58
CA ASP A 510 -8.71 -7.31 4.27
C ASP A 510 -8.34 -7.73 2.84
N PRO A 511 -7.20 -8.42 2.61
CA PRO A 511 -6.84 -8.96 1.30
C PRO A 511 -7.82 -10.01 0.76
N PRO A 512 -8.43 -10.91 1.56
CA PRO A 512 -9.49 -11.80 1.11
C PRO A 512 -10.67 -11.08 0.46
N ALA A 513 -11.15 -9.99 1.06
CA ALA A 513 -12.23 -9.19 0.48
C ALA A 513 -11.78 -8.48 -0.82
N LEU A 514 -10.52 -8.04 -0.91
CA LEU A 514 -9.97 -7.53 -2.17
C LEU A 514 -9.92 -8.61 -3.24
N ALA A 515 -9.52 -9.84 -2.89
CA ALA A 515 -9.53 -10.96 -3.82
C ALA A 515 -10.95 -11.25 -4.34
N TYR A 516 -11.98 -11.20 -3.46
CA TYR A 516 -13.37 -11.26 -3.89
C TYR A 516 -13.73 -10.10 -4.84
N ALA A 517 -13.36 -8.87 -4.50
CA ALA A 517 -13.61 -7.70 -5.36
C ALA A 517 -13.01 -7.86 -6.77
N ALA A 518 -11.82 -8.45 -6.88
CA ALA A 518 -11.18 -8.75 -8.14
C ALA A 518 -11.91 -9.82 -8.98
N THR A 519 -12.79 -10.64 -8.39
CA THR A 519 -13.64 -11.58 -9.15
C THR A 519 -14.86 -10.90 -9.79
N LEU A 520 -15.21 -9.69 -9.36
CA LEU A 520 -16.37 -8.96 -9.86
C LEU A 520 -16.09 -8.23 -11.16
N SER A 521 -14.83 -7.89 -11.43
CA SER A 521 -14.38 -7.17 -12.63
C SER A 521 -12.92 -7.46 -12.92
N GLU A 522 -12.55 -7.51 -14.21
CA GLU A 522 -11.16 -7.58 -14.66
C GLU A 522 -10.43 -6.22 -14.57
N LYS A 523 -11.16 -5.15 -14.25
CA LYS A 523 -10.61 -3.80 -14.12
C LYS A 523 -10.01 -3.57 -12.73
N ASN A 524 -9.10 -2.59 -12.65
CA ASN A 524 -8.34 -2.30 -11.43
C ASN A 524 -9.06 -1.36 -10.44
N SER A 525 -10.32 -1.00 -10.68
CA SER A 525 -11.08 -0.03 -9.87
C SER A 525 -11.09 -0.35 -8.38
N SER A 526 -11.36 -1.61 -8.01
CA SER A 526 -11.33 -2.06 -6.62
C SER A 526 -9.94 -2.02 -6.00
N ALA A 527 -8.90 -2.40 -6.76
CA ALA A 527 -7.52 -2.37 -6.30
C ALA A 527 -7.01 -0.94 -6.08
N VAL A 528 -7.39 0.00 -6.96
CA VAL A 528 -7.07 1.43 -6.83
C VAL A 528 -7.73 2.01 -5.58
N ALA A 529 -9.03 1.79 -5.38
CA ALA A 529 -9.74 2.28 -4.20
C ALA A 529 -9.18 1.65 -2.90
N TYR A 530 -8.90 0.34 -2.89
CA TYR A 530 -8.24 -0.34 -1.79
C TYR A 530 -6.91 0.32 -1.42
N SER A 531 -6.02 0.48 -2.41
CA SER A 531 -4.69 1.06 -2.17
C SER A 531 -4.72 2.52 -1.73
N THR A 532 -5.77 3.27 -2.11
CA THR A 532 -5.99 4.65 -1.71
C THR A 532 -6.32 4.78 -0.22
N VAL A 533 -7.20 3.92 0.30
CA VAL A 533 -7.69 4.03 1.69
C VAL A 533 -6.87 3.20 2.70
N TYR A 534 -6.24 2.13 2.25
CA TYR A 534 -5.50 1.18 3.09
C TYR A 534 -4.46 1.86 4.01
N PRO A 535 -3.63 2.82 3.53
CA PRO A 535 -2.64 3.47 4.37
C PRO A 535 -3.22 4.19 5.59
N LEU A 536 -4.26 4.99 5.35
CA LEU A 536 -4.92 5.76 6.40
C LEU A 536 -5.68 4.83 7.36
N ALA A 537 -6.42 3.86 6.81
CA ALA A 537 -7.18 2.90 7.61
C ALA A 537 -6.26 2.08 8.51
N MET A 538 -5.13 1.59 7.99
CA MET A 538 -4.13 0.85 8.76
C MET A 538 -3.59 1.69 9.92
N PHE A 539 -3.19 2.93 9.65
CA PHE A 539 -2.69 3.86 10.67
C PHE A 539 -3.73 4.11 11.77
N LEU A 540 -4.96 4.46 11.40
CA LEU A 540 -6.04 4.72 12.35
C LEU A 540 -6.35 3.49 13.21
N ARG A 541 -6.42 2.29 12.61
CA ARG A 541 -6.74 1.05 13.34
C ARG A 541 -5.65 0.65 14.32
N ILE A 542 -4.37 0.80 13.98
CA ILE A 542 -3.26 0.51 14.91
C ILE A 542 -3.38 1.39 16.16
N LEU A 543 -3.75 2.66 16.00
CA LEU A 543 -3.91 3.60 17.12
C LEU A 543 -5.20 3.38 17.91
N THR A 544 -6.23 2.74 17.32
CA THR A 544 -7.55 2.60 17.95
C THR A 544 -7.48 1.87 19.28
N GLY A 545 -6.80 0.71 19.34
CA GLY A 545 -6.73 -0.08 20.57
C GLY A 545 -6.05 0.67 21.71
N GLN A 546 -4.91 1.28 21.43
CA GLN A 546 -4.18 2.08 22.41
C GLN A 546 -5.00 3.28 22.88
N ALA A 547 -5.68 3.98 21.95
CA ALA A 547 -6.52 5.13 22.28
C ALA A 547 -7.69 4.72 23.19
N LEU A 548 -8.38 3.63 22.90
CA LEU A 548 -9.51 3.16 23.71
C LEU A 548 -9.06 2.69 25.08
N LEU A 549 -7.96 1.96 25.19
CA LEU A 549 -7.40 1.58 26.49
C LEU A 549 -7.03 2.79 27.33
N LEU A 550 -6.48 3.85 26.74
CA LEU A 550 -6.14 5.07 27.45
C LEU A 550 -7.37 5.88 27.88
N ILE A 551 -8.40 5.96 27.03
CA ILE A 551 -9.64 6.70 27.34
C ILE A 551 -10.39 6.05 28.48
N PHE A 552 -10.49 4.72 28.48
CA PHE A 552 -11.25 3.94 29.45
C PHE A 552 -10.36 3.28 30.52
N TRP A 553 -9.12 3.80 30.72
CA TRP A 553 -8.16 3.27 31.70
C TRP A 553 -8.74 3.10 33.11
N ALA A 554 -9.60 4.03 33.54
CA ALA A 554 -10.17 4.00 34.86
C ALA A 554 -11.23 2.89 35.07
N GLU A 555 -11.65 2.23 34.01
CA GLU A 555 -12.62 1.13 34.02
C GLU A 555 -11.96 -0.26 33.83
N LEU A 556 -10.64 -0.29 33.60
CA LEU A 556 -9.80 -1.49 33.52
C LEU A 556 -9.24 -1.87 34.90
#